data_55557a13977a12165c56755dc589f09c
#
_entry.id   55557a13977a12165c56755dc589f09c
#
_cell.length_a   1.000
_cell.length_b   1.000
_cell.length_c   1.000
_cell.angle_alpha   90.00
_cell.angle_beta   90.00
_cell.angle_gamma   90.00
#
_symmetry.space_group_name_H-M   'P 1'
#
loop_
_entity.id
_entity.type
_entity.pdbx_description
1 polymer ?
#
loop_
_entity_poly.entity_id
_entity_poly.type
_entity_poly.pdbx_seq_one_letter_code
_entity_poly.pdbx_strand_id
1 'polypeptide(L)'
;IPIYVIITMRSDYIGDCSKFEGLPEEINEGEYLIPRLSREEYKSVVEGPIKVGGGKLAPRLLQRLLNDIGTESDQLPCLQHALMRTWDAWVDRDEGEELDLEDYRAIGGMGKALSIHADEIFDTFTDQGTREAATRMFRAITEKGDDNRGIRRPLRLQQLADITNHSIEEVKSVVDPYRQQG
;
A
#
# COMPACT_ATOMS: atom_id res chain seq x y z
N ILE A 1 1.90 -39.44 0.32
CA ILE A 1 2.43 -38.18 0.85
C ILE A 1 1.23 -37.29 1.12
N PRO A 2 0.97 -36.84 2.35
CA PRO A 2 -0.12 -35.91 2.62
C PRO A 2 0.17 -34.54 1.95
N ILE A 3 -0.84 -33.96 1.32
CA ILE A 3 -0.77 -32.63 0.71
C ILE A 3 -1.65 -31.71 1.57
N TYR A 4 -1.08 -30.61 2.03
CA TYR A 4 -1.79 -29.57 2.77
C TYR A 4 -1.94 -28.34 1.89
N VAL A 5 -3.14 -27.76 1.85
CA VAL A 5 -3.43 -26.51 1.13
C VAL A 5 -3.77 -25.46 2.18
N ILE A 6 -3.08 -24.33 2.13
CA ILE A 6 -3.34 -23.17 2.99
C ILE A 6 -3.82 -22.03 2.08
N ILE A 7 -5.00 -21.49 2.40
CA ILE A 7 -5.58 -20.34 1.69
C ILE A 7 -5.59 -19.17 2.66
N THR A 8 -5.04 -18.03 2.24
CA THR A 8 -5.15 -16.77 2.97
C THR A 8 -6.05 -15.82 2.20
N MET A 9 -7.01 -15.23 2.90
CA MET A 9 -7.95 -14.26 2.30
C MET A 9 -8.34 -13.17 3.31
N ARG A 10 -8.83 -12.07 2.80
CA ARG A 10 -9.42 -11.03 3.63
C ARG A 10 -10.82 -11.49 4.09
N SER A 11 -11.19 -11.13 5.31
CA SER A 11 -12.46 -11.55 5.93
C SER A 11 -13.72 -11.08 5.19
N ASP A 12 -13.64 -9.98 4.43
CA ASP A 12 -14.73 -9.47 3.60
C ASP A 12 -15.08 -10.41 2.41
N TYR A 13 -14.17 -11.32 2.02
CA TYR A 13 -14.41 -12.31 0.96
C TYR A 13 -14.95 -13.65 1.46
N ILE A 14 -15.06 -13.87 2.77
CA ILE A 14 -15.59 -15.13 3.32
C ILE A 14 -16.99 -15.44 2.78
N GLY A 15 -17.86 -14.41 2.66
CA GLY A 15 -19.19 -14.57 2.10
C GLY A 15 -19.20 -15.07 0.65
N ASP A 16 -18.18 -14.75 -0.14
CA ASP A 16 -18.09 -15.21 -1.53
C ASP A 16 -17.74 -16.71 -1.63
N CYS A 17 -17.16 -17.29 -0.58
CA CYS A 17 -16.84 -18.71 -0.53
C CYS A 17 -18.10 -19.60 -0.57
N SER A 18 -19.26 -19.08 -0.17
CA SER A 18 -20.55 -19.80 -0.25
C SER A 18 -20.98 -20.16 -1.66
N LYS A 19 -20.37 -19.57 -2.68
CA LYS A 19 -20.61 -19.87 -4.10
C LYS A 19 -19.96 -21.20 -4.56
N PHE A 20 -19.08 -21.77 -3.75
CA PHE A 20 -18.33 -22.98 -4.06
C PHE A 20 -18.80 -24.12 -3.18
N GLU A 21 -19.32 -25.19 -3.79
CA GLU A 21 -19.82 -26.37 -3.09
C GLU A 21 -18.69 -27.03 -2.29
N GLY A 22 -18.93 -27.37 -1.01
CA GLY A 22 -17.97 -27.99 -0.10
C GLY A 22 -16.97 -27.04 0.55
N LEU A 23 -16.75 -25.84 0.01
CA LEU A 23 -15.78 -24.90 0.58
C LEU A 23 -16.24 -24.29 1.91
N PRO A 24 -17.52 -23.95 2.12
CA PRO A 24 -17.97 -23.43 3.42
C PRO A 24 -17.76 -24.42 4.57
N GLU A 25 -17.96 -25.71 4.33
CA GLU A 25 -17.76 -26.76 5.32
C GLU A 25 -16.29 -26.86 5.72
N GLU A 26 -15.37 -26.88 4.74
CA GLU A 26 -13.92 -26.92 4.98
C GLU A 26 -13.43 -25.65 5.72
N ILE A 27 -13.99 -24.48 5.39
CA ILE A 27 -13.68 -23.23 6.10
C ILE A 27 -14.09 -23.36 7.58
N ASN A 28 -15.30 -23.80 7.85
CA ASN A 28 -15.81 -23.93 9.23
C ASN A 28 -15.00 -24.90 10.09
N GLU A 29 -14.35 -25.90 9.47
CA GLU A 29 -13.49 -26.87 10.16
C GLU A 29 -12.04 -26.41 10.31
N GLY A 30 -11.55 -25.58 9.37
CA GLY A 30 -10.12 -25.21 9.26
C GLY A 30 -9.82 -23.72 9.36
N GLU A 31 -10.81 -22.86 9.72
CA GLU A 31 -10.63 -21.43 9.80
C GLU A 31 -9.70 -21.01 10.96
N TYR A 32 -8.78 -20.11 10.65
CA TYR A 32 -8.02 -19.37 11.65
C TYR A 32 -8.11 -17.86 11.35
N LEU A 33 -8.87 -17.15 12.17
CA LEU A 33 -8.97 -15.70 12.06
C LEU A 33 -7.72 -15.04 12.64
N ILE A 34 -6.92 -14.40 11.78
CA ILE A 34 -5.73 -13.66 12.21
C ILE A 34 -6.17 -12.38 12.93
N PRO A 35 -5.82 -12.19 14.22
CA PRO A 35 -6.19 -11.00 14.96
C PRO A 35 -5.44 -9.77 14.45
N ARG A 36 -5.95 -8.58 14.76
CA ARG A 36 -5.22 -7.34 14.52
C ARG A 36 -3.98 -7.29 15.40
N LEU A 37 -2.93 -6.66 14.89
CA LEU A 37 -1.70 -6.46 15.65
C LEU A 37 -1.97 -5.56 16.88
N SER A 38 -1.42 -5.98 17.99
CA SER A 38 -1.31 -5.17 19.21
C SER A 38 -0.26 -4.07 19.02
N ARG A 39 -0.25 -3.09 19.93
CA ARG A 39 0.76 -2.01 19.91
C ARG A 39 2.21 -2.53 20.01
N GLU A 40 2.43 -3.59 20.79
CA GLU A 40 3.75 -4.22 20.94
C GLU A 40 4.17 -4.96 19.66
N GLU A 41 3.24 -5.61 18.98
CA GLU A 41 3.51 -6.24 17.70
C GLU A 41 3.80 -5.20 16.62
N TYR A 42 3.07 -4.08 16.56
CA TYR A 42 3.40 -2.96 15.68
C TYR A 42 4.80 -2.42 15.94
N LYS A 43 5.22 -2.29 17.21
CA LYS A 43 6.58 -1.91 17.56
C LYS A 43 7.60 -2.86 16.92
N SER A 44 7.38 -4.18 17.06
CA SER A 44 8.27 -5.20 16.47
C SER A 44 8.29 -5.13 14.94
N VAL A 45 7.14 -4.87 14.31
CA VAL A 45 7.02 -4.70 12.84
C VAL A 45 7.79 -3.47 12.34
N VAL A 46 7.85 -2.41 13.13
CA VAL A 46 8.61 -1.19 12.79
C VAL A 46 10.12 -1.38 13.05
N GLU A 47 10.50 -1.86 14.24
CA GLU A 47 11.91 -1.96 14.64
C GLU A 47 12.67 -3.06 13.89
N GLY A 48 12.00 -4.18 13.59
CA GLY A 48 12.63 -5.35 12.99
C GLY A 48 13.32 -5.08 11.66
N PRO A 49 12.62 -4.58 10.63
CA PRO A 49 13.20 -4.27 9.32
C PRO A 49 14.32 -3.23 9.39
N ILE A 50 14.14 -2.17 10.18
CA ILE A 50 15.14 -1.10 10.37
C ILE A 50 16.44 -1.68 10.95
N LYS A 51 16.32 -2.55 11.95
CA LYS A 51 17.47 -3.23 12.55
C LYS A 51 18.17 -4.18 11.57
N VAL A 52 17.41 -4.91 10.77
CA VAL A 52 17.96 -5.81 9.73
C VAL A 52 18.70 -5.01 8.66
N GLY A 53 18.17 -3.85 8.27
CA GLY A 53 18.83 -2.92 7.36
C GLY A 53 20.05 -2.18 7.94
N GLY A 54 20.39 -2.41 9.23
CA GLY A 54 21.54 -1.76 9.89
C GLY A 54 21.24 -0.36 10.43
N GLY A 55 20.02 0.13 10.29
CA GLY A 55 19.59 1.44 10.79
C GLY A 55 19.32 1.44 12.29
N LYS A 56 19.27 2.63 12.87
CA LYS A 56 18.84 2.89 14.24
C LYS A 56 17.62 3.77 14.23
N LEU A 57 16.61 3.42 15.00
CA LEU A 57 15.35 4.14 15.09
C LEU A 57 15.31 5.02 16.34
N ALA A 58 15.10 6.32 16.16
CA ALA A 58 14.92 7.23 17.28
C ALA A 58 13.61 6.89 18.04
N PRO A 59 13.64 6.80 19.39
CA PRO A 59 12.44 6.44 20.17
C PRO A 59 11.25 7.37 19.93
N ARG A 60 11.50 8.65 19.67
CA ARG A 60 10.45 9.64 19.38
C ARG A 60 9.74 9.38 18.04
N LEU A 61 10.47 8.88 17.03
CA LEU A 61 9.85 8.47 15.77
C LEU A 61 9.00 7.24 15.96
N LEU A 62 9.49 6.22 16.68
CA LEU A 62 8.70 5.04 16.99
C LEU A 62 7.36 5.41 17.66
N GLN A 63 7.40 6.27 18.70
CA GLN A 63 6.18 6.72 19.37
C GLN A 63 5.24 7.47 18.42
N ARG A 64 5.77 8.28 17.52
CA ARG A 64 4.99 8.99 16.51
C ARG A 64 4.30 8.02 15.57
N LEU A 65 5.02 7.06 15.01
CA LEU A 65 4.46 6.02 14.13
C LEU A 65 3.36 5.23 14.81
N LEU A 66 3.61 4.76 16.05
CA LEU A 66 2.61 4.04 16.84
C LEU A 66 1.36 4.85 17.18
N ASN A 67 1.46 6.17 17.22
CA ASN A 67 0.31 7.06 17.44
C ASN A 67 -0.44 7.39 16.14
N ASP A 68 0.27 7.44 15.02
CA ASP A 68 -0.32 7.70 13.70
C ASP A 68 -1.02 6.46 13.12
N ILE A 69 -0.69 5.26 13.61
CA ILE A 69 -1.43 4.04 13.31
C ILE A 69 -2.81 4.16 13.97
N GLY A 70 -3.83 4.41 13.17
CA GLY A 70 -5.22 4.53 13.63
C GLY A 70 -5.83 3.18 14.00
N THR A 71 -7.08 3.22 14.42
CA THR A 71 -7.91 2.04 14.70
C THR A 71 -8.59 1.46 13.45
N GLU A 72 -8.39 2.09 12.30
CA GLU A 72 -9.00 1.63 11.05
C GLU A 72 -8.36 0.32 10.54
N SER A 73 -9.13 -0.43 9.75
CA SER A 73 -8.61 -1.60 9.04
C SER A 73 -7.62 -1.18 7.95
N ASP A 74 -6.69 -2.07 7.64
CA ASP A 74 -5.76 -1.94 6.51
C ASP A 74 -4.65 -0.87 6.64
N GLN A 75 -4.22 -0.56 7.86
CA GLN A 75 -3.13 0.39 8.12
C GLN A 75 -1.72 -0.15 7.79
N LEU A 76 -1.54 -1.49 7.75
CA LEU A 76 -0.23 -2.10 7.51
C LEU A 76 0.40 -1.72 6.16
N PRO A 77 -0.31 -1.72 5.02
CA PRO A 77 0.26 -1.28 3.75
C PRO A 77 0.67 0.20 3.77
N CYS A 78 -0.13 1.06 4.41
CA CYS A 78 0.20 2.47 4.57
C CYS A 78 1.43 2.68 5.46
N LEU A 79 1.53 1.92 6.56
CA LEU A 79 2.70 1.92 7.44
C LEU A 79 3.95 1.44 6.70
N GLN A 80 3.85 0.33 5.97
CA GLN A 80 4.95 -0.23 5.19
C GLN A 80 5.46 0.79 4.17
N HIS A 81 4.56 1.42 3.41
CA HIS A 81 4.90 2.45 2.45
C HIS A 81 5.57 3.66 3.12
N ALA A 82 4.98 4.16 4.22
CA ALA A 82 5.56 5.29 4.95
C ALA A 82 6.96 4.98 5.53
N LEU A 83 7.16 3.75 6.02
CA LEU A 83 8.48 3.32 6.52
C LEU A 83 9.51 3.23 5.40
N MET A 84 9.14 2.67 4.24
CA MET A 84 10.00 2.62 3.06
C MET A 84 10.43 4.05 2.66
N ARG A 85 9.49 4.96 2.50
CA ARG A 85 9.77 6.36 2.14
C ARG A 85 10.59 7.10 3.20
N THR A 86 10.35 6.82 4.49
CA THR A 86 11.14 7.41 5.59
C THR A 86 12.58 6.90 5.56
N TRP A 87 12.75 5.62 5.22
CA TRP A 87 14.07 5.02 5.03
C TRP A 87 14.83 5.68 3.88
N ASP A 88 14.19 5.86 2.73
CA ASP A 88 14.79 6.52 1.57
C ASP A 88 15.23 7.95 1.92
N ALA A 89 14.37 8.73 2.58
CA ALA A 89 14.68 10.09 3.02
C ALA A 89 15.86 10.12 4.02
N TRP A 90 15.97 9.12 4.89
CA TRP A 90 17.09 8.97 5.81
C TRP A 90 18.40 8.64 5.10
N VAL A 91 18.37 7.72 4.14
CA VAL A 91 19.54 7.38 3.31
C VAL A 91 20.05 8.60 2.54
N ASP A 92 19.14 9.37 1.95
CA ASP A 92 19.49 10.58 1.19
C ASP A 92 20.05 11.69 2.09
N ARG A 93 19.69 11.73 3.37
CA ARG A 93 20.19 12.72 4.31
C ARG A 93 21.58 12.35 4.87
N ASP A 94 21.68 11.31 5.62
CA ASP A 94 22.91 10.73 6.17
C ASP A 94 22.63 9.46 6.98
N GLU A 95 23.06 8.32 6.49
CA GLU A 95 22.93 7.02 7.16
C GLU A 95 23.67 6.93 8.54
N GLY A 96 24.57 7.86 8.86
CA GLY A 96 25.33 7.87 10.10
C GLY A 96 24.50 8.22 11.33
N GLU A 97 23.36 8.87 11.15
CA GLU A 97 22.46 9.29 12.23
C GLU A 97 21.28 8.30 12.42
N GLU A 98 20.50 8.49 13.49
CA GLU A 98 19.28 7.71 13.70
C GLU A 98 18.18 8.14 12.71
N LEU A 99 17.39 7.18 12.23
CA LEU A 99 16.14 7.42 11.52
C LEU A 99 15.17 8.15 12.45
N ASP A 100 14.75 9.38 12.12
CA ASP A 100 14.07 10.26 13.05
C ASP A 100 12.86 11.00 12.46
N LEU A 101 12.24 11.83 13.26
CA LEU A 101 11.05 12.63 12.90
C LEU A 101 11.27 13.55 11.70
N GLU A 102 12.50 13.97 11.43
CA GLU A 102 12.83 14.79 10.28
C GLU A 102 12.56 14.03 8.99
N ASP A 103 13.08 12.80 8.89
CA ASP A 103 12.90 11.92 7.73
C ASP A 103 11.42 11.58 7.52
N TYR A 104 10.70 11.32 8.61
CA TYR A 104 9.26 11.06 8.56
C TYR A 104 8.42 12.28 8.16
N ARG A 105 8.82 13.48 8.54
CA ARG A 105 8.16 14.71 8.13
C ARG A 105 8.44 15.06 6.67
N ALA A 106 9.63 14.75 6.18
CA ALA A 106 10.00 14.96 4.78
C ALA A 106 9.03 14.28 3.82
N ILE A 107 8.53 13.09 4.18
CA ILE A 107 7.56 12.33 3.37
C ILE A 107 6.10 12.70 3.64
N GLY A 108 5.84 13.71 4.48
CA GLY A 108 4.48 14.11 4.88
C GLY A 108 3.81 13.23 5.93
N GLY A 109 4.55 12.29 6.55
CA GLY A 109 4.03 11.31 7.48
C GLY A 109 3.11 10.28 6.84
N MET A 110 2.60 9.32 7.64
CA MET A 110 1.80 8.20 7.15
C MET A 110 0.54 8.62 6.36
N GLY A 111 -0.08 9.74 6.76
CA GLY A 111 -1.30 10.21 6.11
C GLY A 111 -1.12 10.81 4.71
N LYS A 112 0.09 11.24 4.34
CA LYS A 112 0.36 11.89 3.05
C LYS A 112 1.44 11.18 2.22
N ALA A 113 2.19 10.25 2.79
CA ALA A 113 3.31 9.60 2.12
C ALA A 113 2.93 9.02 0.76
N LEU A 114 1.78 8.36 0.65
CA LEU A 114 1.33 7.76 -0.60
C LEU A 114 0.94 8.81 -1.64
N SER A 115 0.23 9.87 -1.24
CA SER A 115 -0.18 10.93 -2.18
C SER A 115 1.01 11.75 -2.66
N ILE A 116 1.94 12.10 -1.77
CA ILE A 116 3.17 12.81 -2.15
C ILE A 116 3.99 11.96 -3.12
N HIS A 117 4.18 10.67 -2.84
CA HIS A 117 4.90 9.78 -3.74
C HIS A 117 4.23 9.65 -5.11
N ALA A 118 2.90 9.55 -5.14
CA ALA A 118 2.16 9.52 -6.41
C ALA A 118 2.31 10.83 -7.20
N ASP A 119 2.31 11.98 -6.52
CA ASP A 119 2.52 13.29 -7.13
C ASP A 119 3.96 13.45 -7.65
N GLU A 120 4.97 12.98 -6.91
CA GLU A 120 6.37 12.95 -7.38
C GLU A 120 6.51 12.17 -8.68
N ILE A 121 5.90 10.98 -8.78
CA ILE A 121 5.92 10.19 -10.02
C ILE A 121 5.17 10.93 -11.13
N PHE A 122 4.00 11.50 -10.84
CA PHE A 122 3.22 12.28 -11.81
C PHE A 122 4.02 13.46 -12.37
N ASP A 123 4.82 14.12 -11.55
CA ASP A 123 5.64 15.26 -11.95
C ASP A 123 6.83 14.88 -12.85
N THR A 124 7.21 13.60 -12.90
CA THR A 124 8.20 13.10 -13.87
C THR A 124 7.68 13.10 -15.31
N PHE A 125 6.36 13.09 -15.51
CA PHE A 125 5.77 13.14 -16.84
C PHE A 125 5.91 14.54 -17.44
N THR A 126 6.71 14.67 -18.47
CA THR A 126 7.02 15.98 -19.08
C THR A 126 6.04 16.39 -20.16
N ASP A 127 5.39 15.42 -20.83
CA ASP A 127 4.43 15.71 -21.88
C ASP A 127 2.98 15.75 -21.36
N GLN A 128 2.19 16.64 -21.97
CA GLN A 128 0.80 16.87 -21.57
C GLN A 128 -0.10 15.65 -21.83
N GLY A 129 0.16 14.88 -22.88
CA GLY A 129 -0.63 13.71 -23.23
C GLY A 129 -0.52 12.62 -22.16
N THR A 130 0.71 12.32 -21.70
CA THR A 130 0.96 11.36 -20.61
C THR A 130 0.31 11.81 -19.30
N ARG A 131 0.38 13.11 -18.95
CA ARG A 131 -0.32 13.66 -17.77
C ARG A 131 -1.84 13.52 -17.86
N GLU A 132 -2.43 13.76 -19.03
CA GLU A 132 -3.86 13.55 -19.25
C GLU A 132 -4.24 12.07 -19.16
N ALA A 133 -3.44 11.19 -19.75
CA ALA A 133 -3.62 9.75 -19.66
C ALA A 133 -3.58 9.27 -18.20
N ALA A 134 -2.59 9.71 -17.43
CA ALA A 134 -2.45 9.40 -16.00
C ALA A 134 -3.69 9.87 -15.21
N THR A 135 -4.13 11.11 -15.43
CA THR A 135 -5.31 11.66 -14.74
C THR A 135 -6.58 10.87 -15.05
N ARG A 136 -6.79 10.51 -16.32
CA ARG A 136 -7.95 9.70 -16.73
C ARG A 136 -7.88 8.29 -16.17
N MET A 137 -6.68 7.69 -16.16
CA MET A 137 -6.42 6.36 -15.61
C MET A 137 -6.79 6.29 -14.13
N PHE A 138 -6.28 7.21 -13.30
CA PHE A 138 -6.57 7.22 -11.87
C PHE A 138 -8.07 7.43 -11.59
N ARG A 139 -8.75 8.27 -12.37
CA ARG A 139 -10.21 8.43 -12.27
C ARG A 139 -10.95 7.15 -12.65
N ALA A 140 -10.49 6.41 -13.66
CA ALA A 140 -11.13 5.20 -14.12
C ALA A 140 -11.03 4.03 -13.13
N ILE A 141 -9.89 3.94 -12.38
CA ILE A 141 -9.67 2.88 -11.40
C ILE A 141 -10.20 3.19 -10.00
N THR A 142 -10.81 4.38 -9.83
CA THR A 142 -11.39 4.82 -8.55
C THR A 142 -12.88 5.05 -8.72
N GLU A 143 -13.68 4.36 -7.90
CA GLU A 143 -15.12 4.60 -7.77
C GLU A 143 -15.41 5.22 -6.40
N LYS A 144 -16.47 6.00 -6.31
CA LYS A 144 -16.99 6.47 -5.01
C LYS A 144 -17.96 5.42 -4.48
N GLY A 145 -17.67 4.87 -3.30
CA GLY A 145 -18.61 4.05 -2.57
C GLY A 145 -19.75 4.86 -1.97
N ASP A 146 -20.77 4.16 -1.48
CA ASP A 146 -21.94 4.77 -0.85
C ASP A 146 -21.59 5.63 0.39
N ASP A 147 -20.48 5.33 1.04
CA ASP A 147 -19.91 6.06 2.19
C ASP A 147 -18.97 7.21 1.78
N ASN A 148 -18.95 7.59 0.50
CA ASN A 148 -18.08 8.61 -0.11
C ASN A 148 -16.57 8.27 -0.02
N ARG A 149 -16.20 7.04 0.33
CA ARG A 149 -14.81 6.54 0.26
C ARG A 149 -14.50 6.11 -1.17
N GLY A 150 -13.26 6.33 -1.58
CA GLY A 150 -12.75 5.82 -2.85
C GLY A 150 -12.65 4.29 -2.80
N ILE A 151 -13.36 3.62 -3.68
CA ILE A 151 -13.27 2.17 -3.84
C ILE A 151 -12.40 1.85 -5.05
N ARG A 152 -11.50 0.90 -4.88
CA ARG A 152 -10.65 0.41 -5.96
C ARG A 152 -11.51 -0.33 -6.98
N ARG A 153 -11.48 0.11 -8.25
CA ARG A 153 -12.09 -0.56 -9.39
C ARG A 153 -11.02 -1.27 -10.20
N PRO A 154 -10.89 -2.61 -10.09
CA PRO A 154 -9.93 -3.35 -10.90
C PRO A 154 -10.36 -3.34 -12.36
N LEU A 155 -9.47 -2.91 -13.26
CA LEU A 155 -9.69 -2.89 -14.71
C LEU A 155 -8.55 -3.63 -15.41
N ARG A 156 -8.89 -4.30 -16.52
CA ARG A 156 -7.87 -4.84 -17.42
C ARG A 156 -7.23 -3.72 -18.22
N LEU A 157 -5.97 -3.92 -18.60
CA LEU A 157 -5.20 -2.91 -19.34
C LEU A 157 -5.93 -2.44 -20.63
N GLN A 158 -6.56 -3.37 -21.36
CA GLN A 158 -7.37 -3.03 -22.54
C GLN A 158 -8.54 -2.11 -22.18
N GLN A 159 -9.27 -2.41 -21.11
CA GLN A 159 -10.38 -1.57 -20.65
C GLN A 159 -9.91 -0.17 -20.24
N LEU A 160 -8.73 -0.06 -19.63
CA LEU A 160 -8.13 1.25 -19.32
C LEU A 160 -7.80 2.01 -20.60
N ALA A 161 -7.20 1.36 -21.60
CA ALA A 161 -6.90 1.95 -22.90
C ALA A 161 -8.18 2.49 -23.57
N ASP A 162 -9.25 1.68 -23.58
CA ASP A 162 -10.54 2.06 -24.17
C ASP A 162 -11.18 3.25 -23.43
N ILE A 163 -11.19 3.23 -22.08
CA ILE A 163 -11.80 4.30 -21.25
C ILE A 163 -11.01 5.60 -21.36
N THR A 164 -9.69 5.52 -21.37
CA THR A 164 -8.82 6.70 -21.44
C THR A 164 -8.67 7.26 -22.85
N ASN A 165 -9.09 6.49 -23.87
CA ASN A 165 -8.89 6.77 -25.29
C ASN A 165 -7.40 6.94 -25.65
N HIS A 166 -6.57 6.02 -25.14
CA HIS A 166 -5.14 5.91 -25.39
C HIS A 166 -4.79 4.49 -25.85
N SER A 167 -3.64 4.33 -26.49
CA SER A 167 -3.11 3.01 -26.83
C SER A 167 -2.66 2.24 -25.57
N ILE A 168 -2.54 0.93 -25.68
CA ILE A 168 -2.03 0.08 -24.59
C ILE A 168 -0.61 0.51 -24.20
N GLU A 169 0.23 0.90 -25.16
CA GLU A 169 1.59 1.36 -24.95
C GLU A 169 1.64 2.66 -24.15
N GLU A 170 0.76 3.62 -24.46
CA GLU A 170 0.65 4.87 -23.70
C GLU A 170 0.15 4.60 -22.27
N VAL A 171 -0.84 3.74 -22.08
CA VAL A 171 -1.29 3.36 -20.73
C VAL A 171 -0.18 2.66 -19.95
N LYS A 172 0.62 1.77 -20.59
CA LYS A 172 1.78 1.13 -19.94
C LYS A 172 2.84 2.16 -19.54
N SER A 173 3.14 3.13 -20.39
CA SER A 173 4.12 4.17 -20.07
C SER A 173 3.73 5.00 -18.84
N VAL A 174 2.44 5.11 -18.55
CA VAL A 174 1.92 5.72 -17.32
C VAL A 174 2.01 4.76 -16.13
N VAL A 175 1.62 3.48 -16.30
CA VAL A 175 1.55 2.50 -15.21
C VAL A 175 2.92 2.07 -14.71
N ASP A 176 3.88 1.87 -15.62
CA ASP A 176 5.17 1.28 -15.31
C ASP A 176 6.00 2.08 -14.28
N PRO A 177 6.09 3.43 -14.33
CA PRO A 177 6.74 4.20 -13.27
C PRO A 177 6.15 3.97 -11.88
N TYR A 178 4.82 3.91 -11.76
CA TYR A 178 4.15 3.63 -10.48
C TYR A 178 4.40 2.20 -9.97
N ARG A 179 4.55 1.22 -10.88
CA ARG A 179 4.88 -0.17 -10.52
C ARG A 179 6.32 -0.38 -10.13
N GLN A 180 7.23 0.43 -10.65
CA GLN A 180 8.67 0.32 -10.37
C GLN A 180 9.07 0.99 -9.06
N GLN A 181 8.34 2.00 -8.64
CA GLN A 181 8.65 2.80 -7.46
C GLN A 181 7.76 2.49 -6.24
N GLY A 182 6.72 1.68 -6.38
CA GLY A 182 5.78 1.29 -5.33
C GLY A 182 5.35 -0.15 -5.50
#